data_2d7b4d061328889f7f8ba6fb76d6e620
#
_entry.id   2d7b4d061328889f7f8ba6fb76d6e620
#
_cell.length_a   1.000
_cell.length_b   1.000
_cell.length_c   1.000
_cell.angle_alpha   90.00
_cell.angle_beta   90.00
_cell.angle_gamma   90.00
#
_symmetry.space_group_name_H-M   'P 1'
#
loop_
_entity.id
_entity.type
_entity.pdbx_description
1 polymer ?
#
loop_
_entity_poly.entity_id
_entity_poly.type
_entity_poly.pdbx_seq_one_letter_code
_entity_poly.pdbx_strand_id
1 'polypeptide(L)'
;PDTPYTDRYVKIVFPRPGVDYPEPFDMEAIRAELPREQWPATRTYTVRGLDHATGELTIDFVVHGDRGLAGPWAAAAREGDVLRLLGPGGAYLPDPEADWHLLVGDESALPAIAAACGRVPAGARVLALLEVADERERQPLPDGVEQQWLYRRPDRPEQLLDAVRTAEFPPGRCYAFVHGEAGIVRGIRRHLLAERGMPRADLSVSGYWRRGRDEDGWQAEKAAERDADQAAVQAEELAGQQAEGRAAAAG
;
A
#
# COMPACT_ATOMS: atom_id res chain seq x y z
N PRO A 1 -10.96 15.46 -2.60
CA PRO A 1 -9.52 15.43 -2.34
C PRO A 1 -8.79 14.93 -3.59
N ASP A 2 -8.00 15.83 -4.19
CA ASP A 2 -7.33 15.55 -5.45
C ASP A 2 -5.86 15.21 -5.23
N THR A 3 -5.40 14.11 -5.81
CA THR A 3 -3.99 13.72 -5.81
C THR A 3 -3.70 13.01 -7.14
N PRO A 4 -2.52 13.22 -7.74
CA PRO A 4 -2.15 12.58 -9.00
C PRO A 4 -1.90 11.08 -8.84
N TYR A 5 -1.68 10.61 -7.60
CA TYR A 5 -1.26 9.25 -7.32
C TYR A 5 -2.34 8.21 -7.58
N THR A 6 -1.93 7.06 -8.11
CA THR A 6 -2.83 5.94 -8.40
C THR A 6 -3.09 5.05 -7.17
N ASP A 7 -2.15 5.01 -6.23
CA ASP A 7 -2.29 4.38 -4.92
C ASP A 7 -2.95 5.30 -3.88
N ARG A 8 -3.74 6.29 -4.36
CA ARG A 8 -4.42 7.22 -3.45
C ARG A 8 -5.26 6.45 -2.43
N TYR A 9 -5.17 6.88 -1.18
CA TYR A 9 -5.90 6.25 -0.08
C TYR A 9 -6.56 7.29 0.82
N VAL A 10 -7.55 6.84 1.53
CA VAL A 10 -8.18 7.55 2.65
C VAL A 10 -8.08 6.70 3.92
N LYS A 11 -8.16 7.36 5.07
CA LYS A 11 -8.33 6.68 6.35
C LYS A 11 -9.79 6.81 6.76
N ILE A 12 -10.50 5.70 6.81
CA ILE A 12 -11.85 5.61 7.32
C ILE A 12 -11.79 5.69 8.84
N VAL A 13 -12.58 6.57 9.43
CA VAL A 13 -12.63 6.80 10.88
C VAL A 13 -13.79 6.02 11.47
N PHE A 14 -13.49 5.18 12.45
CA PHE A 14 -14.46 4.40 13.23
C PHE A 14 -14.50 4.94 14.66
N PRO A 15 -15.54 5.69 15.03
CA PRO A 15 -15.75 6.16 16.42
C PRO A 15 -15.80 4.98 17.39
N ARG A 16 -15.24 5.16 18.59
CA ARG A 16 -15.36 4.14 19.63
C ARG A 16 -16.73 4.21 20.28
N PRO A 17 -17.39 3.09 20.56
CA PRO A 17 -18.66 3.08 21.27
C PRO A 17 -18.55 3.77 22.63
N GLY A 18 -19.53 4.62 22.95
CA GLY A 18 -19.62 5.29 24.26
C GLY A 18 -18.62 6.43 24.47
N VAL A 19 -17.94 6.89 23.42
CA VAL A 19 -17.09 8.08 23.47
C VAL A 19 -17.76 9.21 22.70
N ASP A 20 -17.94 10.35 23.36
CA ASP A 20 -18.44 11.56 22.72
C ASP A 20 -17.27 12.34 22.11
N TYR A 21 -17.36 12.61 20.82
CA TYR A 21 -16.37 13.39 20.09
C TYR A 21 -16.86 14.82 19.83
N PRO A 22 -15.95 15.80 19.77
CA PRO A 22 -16.31 17.18 19.47
C PRO A 22 -16.91 17.32 18.06
N GLU A 23 -17.85 18.24 17.94
CA GLU A 23 -18.37 18.65 16.64
C GLU A 23 -18.03 20.14 16.40
N PRO A 24 -17.44 20.49 15.26
CA PRO A 24 -17.10 19.61 14.14
C PRO A 24 -16.02 18.60 14.51
N PHE A 25 -16.10 17.39 13.91
CA PHE A 25 -15.18 16.32 14.20
C PHE A 25 -13.74 16.68 13.73
N ASP A 26 -12.84 16.83 14.68
CA ASP A 26 -11.45 17.22 14.47
C ASP A 26 -10.50 16.22 15.16
N MET A 27 -9.68 15.52 14.34
CA MET A 27 -8.72 14.55 14.85
C MET A 27 -7.57 15.16 15.64
N GLU A 28 -7.19 16.41 15.38
CA GLU A 28 -6.13 17.10 16.14
C GLU A 28 -6.66 17.46 17.53
N ALA A 29 -7.84 18.04 17.61
CA ALA A 29 -8.51 18.32 18.88
C ALA A 29 -8.74 17.04 19.69
N ILE A 30 -9.26 15.97 19.07
CA ILE A 30 -9.45 14.68 19.72
C ILE A 30 -8.14 14.14 20.32
N ARG A 31 -7.04 14.22 19.60
CA ARG A 31 -5.74 13.74 20.09
C ARG A 31 -5.15 14.61 21.20
N ALA A 32 -5.46 15.90 21.20
CA ALA A 32 -5.02 16.82 22.24
C ALA A 32 -5.82 16.69 23.52
N GLU A 33 -7.12 16.42 23.43
CA GLU A 33 -8.06 16.49 24.55
C GLU A 33 -8.42 15.12 25.16
N LEU A 34 -8.38 14.04 24.36
CA LEU A 34 -8.77 12.71 24.79
C LEU A 34 -7.57 11.78 24.98
N PRO A 35 -7.61 10.86 25.96
CA PRO A 35 -6.60 9.83 26.11
C PRO A 35 -6.61 8.89 24.90
N ARG A 36 -5.45 8.29 24.61
CA ARG A 36 -5.22 7.47 23.40
C ARG A 36 -6.23 6.32 23.25
N GLU A 37 -6.67 5.75 24.35
CA GLU A 37 -7.65 4.66 24.40
C GLU A 37 -9.03 5.08 23.89
N GLN A 38 -9.31 6.37 23.92
CA GLN A 38 -10.57 6.95 23.42
C GLN A 38 -10.47 7.46 21.98
N TRP A 39 -9.27 7.47 21.40
CA TRP A 39 -9.16 7.88 20.01
C TRP A 39 -9.93 6.95 19.07
N PRO A 40 -10.60 7.49 18.04
CA PRO A 40 -11.26 6.66 17.06
C PRO A 40 -10.24 5.77 16.34
N ALA A 41 -10.66 4.55 16.01
CA ALA A 41 -9.85 3.69 15.19
C ALA A 41 -9.86 4.19 13.74
N THR A 42 -8.75 4.02 13.03
CA THR A 42 -8.68 4.33 11.61
C THR A 42 -8.29 3.10 10.80
N ARG A 43 -8.85 2.99 9.59
CA ARG A 43 -8.50 1.93 8.64
C ARG A 43 -8.18 2.54 7.29
N THR A 44 -7.05 2.16 6.72
CA THR A 44 -6.57 2.70 5.44
C THR A 44 -7.14 1.90 4.28
N TYR A 45 -7.77 2.61 3.33
CA TYR A 45 -8.31 2.01 2.13
C TYR A 45 -7.93 2.79 0.89
N THR A 46 -7.58 2.06 -0.17
CA THR A 46 -7.33 2.66 -1.47
C THR A 46 -8.63 3.18 -2.07
N VAL A 47 -8.59 4.37 -2.64
CA VAL A 47 -9.67 4.92 -3.46
C VAL A 47 -9.53 4.34 -4.86
N ARG A 48 -10.36 3.35 -5.21
CA ARG A 48 -10.36 2.72 -6.53
C ARG A 48 -10.83 3.67 -7.62
N GLY A 49 -11.83 4.46 -7.34
CA GLY A 49 -12.40 5.42 -8.27
C GLY A 49 -12.87 6.69 -7.58
N LEU A 50 -12.80 7.81 -8.29
CA LEU A 50 -13.36 9.08 -7.89
C LEU A 50 -13.95 9.75 -9.13
N ASP A 51 -15.26 9.94 -9.15
CA ASP A 51 -15.95 10.75 -10.14
C ASP A 51 -16.10 12.18 -9.61
N HIS A 52 -15.35 13.10 -10.20
CA HIS A 52 -15.38 14.51 -9.81
C HIS A 52 -16.68 15.22 -10.17
N ALA A 53 -17.42 14.72 -11.17
CA ALA A 53 -18.66 15.35 -11.62
C ALA A 53 -19.83 15.05 -10.67
N THR A 54 -19.89 13.81 -10.18
CA THR A 54 -20.93 13.36 -9.22
C THR A 54 -20.50 13.45 -7.77
N GLY A 55 -19.17 13.53 -7.52
CA GLY A 55 -18.58 13.43 -6.19
C GLY A 55 -18.56 12.00 -5.64
N GLU A 56 -18.79 11.00 -6.48
CA GLU A 56 -18.80 9.59 -6.08
C GLU A 56 -17.39 9.06 -5.85
N LEU A 57 -17.20 8.38 -4.72
CA LEU A 57 -15.96 7.74 -4.33
C LEU A 57 -16.17 6.24 -4.19
N THR A 58 -15.36 5.45 -4.89
CA THR A 58 -15.42 3.99 -4.83
C THR A 58 -14.28 3.44 -3.97
N ILE A 59 -14.64 2.62 -2.99
CA ILE A 59 -13.69 1.92 -2.11
C ILE A 59 -14.06 0.43 -2.10
N ASP A 60 -13.07 -0.43 -2.35
CA ASP A 60 -13.24 -1.88 -2.23
C ASP A 60 -12.83 -2.34 -0.82
N PHE A 61 -13.64 -3.18 -0.21
CA PHE A 61 -13.39 -3.74 1.11
C PHE A 61 -13.10 -5.23 1.00
N VAL A 62 -11.98 -5.68 1.58
CA VAL A 62 -11.72 -7.10 1.78
C VAL A 62 -12.54 -7.56 2.99
N VAL A 63 -13.48 -8.47 2.76
CA VAL A 63 -14.32 -9.04 3.82
C VAL A 63 -13.86 -10.46 4.14
N HIS A 64 -13.37 -10.68 5.36
CA HIS A 64 -12.84 -11.96 5.82
C HIS A 64 -13.49 -12.38 7.15
N GLY A 65 -14.77 -12.67 7.12
CA GLY A 65 -15.58 -13.01 8.30
C GLY A 65 -15.85 -11.80 9.20
N ASP A 66 -16.13 -12.05 10.48
CA ASP A 66 -16.62 -11.05 11.44
C ASP A 66 -15.50 -10.34 12.22
N ARG A 67 -14.24 -10.51 11.80
CA ARG A 67 -13.11 -9.91 12.50
C ARG A 67 -12.80 -8.52 11.97
N GLY A 68 -12.30 -7.67 12.87
CA GLY A 68 -11.91 -6.30 12.55
C GLY A 68 -13.09 -5.32 12.62
N LEU A 69 -12.91 -4.14 12.04
CA LEU A 69 -13.91 -3.07 12.06
C LEU A 69 -14.52 -2.82 10.68
N ALA A 70 -13.67 -2.65 9.68
CA ALA A 70 -14.09 -2.14 8.37
C ALA A 70 -14.81 -3.20 7.53
N GLY A 71 -14.36 -4.47 7.54
CA GLY A 71 -15.02 -5.56 6.81
C GLY A 71 -16.46 -5.79 7.30
N PRO A 72 -16.70 -6.04 8.60
CA PRO A 72 -18.05 -6.17 9.15
C PRO A 72 -18.91 -4.92 8.92
N TRP A 73 -18.34 -3.71 9.06
CA TRP A 73 -19.05 -2.48 8.76
C TRP A 73 -19.50 -2.45 7.30
N ALA A 74 -18.61 -2.72 6.35
CA ALA A 74 -18.91 -2.69 4.92
C ALA A 74 -19.97 -3.75 4.54
N ALA A 75 -19.89 -4.93 5.13
CA ALA A 75 -20.88 -5.99 4.91
C ALA A 75 -22.29 -5.64 5.42
N ALA A 76 -22.38 -4.76 6.44
CA ALA A 76 -23.64 -4.32 7.03
C ALA A 76 -24.13 -2.97 6.50
N ALA A 77 -23.31 -2.23 5.76
CA ALA A 77 -23.57 -0.88 5.30
C ALA A 77 -24.81 -0.78 4.42
N ARG A 78 -25.53 0.31 4.59
CA ARG A 78 -26.77 0.62 3.88
C ARG A 78 -26.74 2.03 3.32
N GLU A 79 -27.57 2.27 2.33
CA GLU A 79 -27.79 3.61 1.81
C GLU A 79 -28.21 4.57 2.95
N GLY A 80 -27.54 5.74 3.01
CA GLY A 80 -27.69 6.72 4.06
C GLY A 80 -26.71 6.61 5.22
N ASP A 81 -25.94 5.53 5.32
CA ASP A 81 -24.87 5.42 6.30
C ASP A 81 -23.75 6.43 6.02
N VAL A 82 -23.16 7.00 7.06
CA VAL A 82 -22.17 8.08 6.96
C VAL A 82 -20.79 7.57 7.35
N LEU A 83 -19.80 7.81 6.48
CA LEU A 83 -18.38 7.61 6.78
C LEU A 83 -17.65 8.93 6.95
N ARG A 84 -16.75 8.97 7.94
CA ARG A 84 -15.77 10.05 8.06
C ARG A 84 -14.45 9.60 7.46
N LEU A 85 -13.88 10.44 6.61
CA LEU A 85 -12.65 10.14 5.88
C LEU A 85 -11.59 11.20 6.20
N LEU A 86 -10.34 10.75 6.37
CA LEU A 86 -9.16 11.60 6.46
C LEU A 86 -8.26 11.33 5.25
N GLY A 87 -7.57 12.32 4.77
CA GLY A 87 -6.70 12.22 3.60
C GLY A 87 -7.13 13.18 2.49
N PRO A 88 -6.70 12.92 1.24
CA PRO A 88 -6.04 11.71 0.74
C PRO A 88 -4.54 11.64 1.04
N GLY A 89 -3.99 10.42 0.99
CA GLY A 89 -2.57 10.16 0.82
C GLY A 89 -2.32 9.39 -0.48
N GLY A 90 -1.05 9.15 -0.80
CA GLY A 90 -0.58 8.40 -1.97
C GLY A 90 0.86 8.77 -2.29
N ALA A 91 1.53 7.93 -3.08
CA ALA A 91 2.93 8.17 -3.46
C ALA A 91 3.31 7.61 -4.84
N TYR A 92 2.51 6.68 -5.38
CA TYR A 92 2.82 6.01 -6.64
C TYR A 92 2.08 6.65 -7.82
N LEU A 93 2.84 6.93 -8.86
CA LEU A 93 2.35 7.26 -10.19
C LEU A 93 3.20 6.49 -11.20
N PRO A 94 2.62 5.75 -12.17
CA PRO A 94 3.40 5.12 -13.22
C PRO A 94 4.34 6.12 -13.91
N ASP A 95 5.62 5.73 -14.02
CA ASP A 95 6.63 6.56 -14.67
C ASP A 95 6.50 6.45 -16.20
N PRO A 96 6.22 7.55 -16.92
CA PRO A 96 6.05 7.51 -18.36
C PRO A 96 7.35 7.20 -19.13
N GLU A 97 8.50 7.33 -18.48
CA GLU A 97 9.81 7.04 -19.09
C GLU A 97 10.27 5.58 -18.87
N ALA A 98 9.46 4.77 -18.17
CA ALA A 98 9.76 3.35 -18.00
C ALA A 98 9.44 2.57 -19.28
N ASP A 99 10.32 1.64 -19.66
CA ASP A 99 10.08 0.75 -20.81
C ASP A 99 8.94 -0.24 -20.53
N TRP A 100 8.77 -0.62 -19.25
CA TRP A 100 7.70 -1.50 -18.82
C TRP A 100 7.41 -1.36 -17.32
N HIS A 101 6.24 -1.84 -16.89
CA HIS A 101 5.77 -1.77 -15.51
C HIS A 101 5.55 -3.17 -14.93
N LEU A 102 6.02 -3.38 -13.69
CA LEU A 102 5.73 -4.56 -12.88
C LEU A 102 4.77 -4.19 -11.76
N LEU A 103 3.59 -4.76 -11.76
CA LEU A 103 2.57 -4.53 -10.74
C LEU A 103 2.33 -5.83 -9.95
N VAL A 104 2.66 -5.85 -8.67
CA VAL A 104 2.58 -7.05 -7.83
C VAL A 104 1.79 -6.77 -6.57
N GLY A 105 0.82 -7.64 -6.28
CA GLY A 105 0.05 -7.50 -5.05
C GLY A 105 -0.96 -8.60 -4.78
N ASP A 106 -1.58 -8.48 -3.62
CA ASP A 106 -2.72 -9.28 -3.20
C ASP A 106 -4.04 -8.49 -3.28
N GLU A 107 -5.14 -9.02 -2.75
CA GLU A 107 -6.47 -8.35 -2.77
C GLU A 107 -6.41 -6.93 -2.23
N SER A 108 -5.57 -6.66 -1.24
CA SER A 108 -5.47 -5.32 -0.64
C SER A 108 -4.86 -4.29 -1.58
N ALA A 109 -4.04 -4.73 -2.55
CA ALA A 109 -3.38 -3.88 -3.52
C ALA A 109 -4.12 -3.77 -4.86
N LEU A 110 -5.08 -4.65 -5.14
CA LEU A 110 -5.84 -4.67 -6.41
C LEU A 110 -6.44 -3.32 -6.80
N PRO A 111 -7.06 -2.54 -5.90
CA PRO A 111 -7.62 -1.24 -6.27
C PRO A 111 -6.56 -0.25 -6.78
N ALA A 112 -5.37 -0.25 -6.16
CA ALA A 112 -4.26 0.60 -6.58
C ALA A 112 -3.64 0.12 -7.91
N ILE A 113 -3.53 -1.20 -8.09
CA ILE A 113 -3.05 -1.82 -9.34
C ILE A 113 -4.00 -1.49 -10.50
N ALA A 114 -5.31 -1.64 -10.30
CA ALA A 114 -6.30 -1.31 -11.32
C ALA A 114 -6.23 0.19 -11.71
N ALA A 115 -6.11 1.07 -10.72
CA ALA A 115 -5.92 2.51 -10.95
C ALA A 115 -4.60 2.82 -11.68
N ALA A 116 -3.51 2.11 -11.34
CA ALA A 116 -2.22 2.25 -12.00
C ALA A 116 -2.28 1.82 -13.47
N CYS A 117 -2.91 0.68 -13.77
CA CYS A 117 -3.10 0.21 -15.15
C CYS A 117 -3.78 1.26 -16.03
N GLY A 118 -4.77 2.00 -15.49
CA GLY A 118 -5.46 3.08 -16.20
C GLY A 118 -4.62 4.36 -16.43
N ARG A 119 -3.41 4.43 -15.86
CA ARG A 119 -2.51 5.60 -15.97
C ARG A 119 -1.15 5.25 -16.61
N VAL A 120 -0.90 3.98 -16.89
CA VAL A 120 0.28 3.58 -17.66
C VAL A 120 0.15 4.14 -19.08
N PRO A 121 1.22 4.71 -19.67
CA PRO A 121 1.20 5.21 -21.04
C PRO A 121 0.73 4.17 -22.05
N ALA A 122 -0.03 4.60 -23.04
CA ALA A 122 -0.48 3.72 -24.11
C ALA A 122 0.72 3.06 -24.84
N GLY A 123 0.70 1.74 -24.94
CA GLY A 123 1.76 0.96 -25.58
C GLY A 123 2.90 0.52 -24.65
N ALA A 124 2.98 1.03 -23.42
CA ALA A 124 3.90 0.50 -22.44
C ALA A 124 3.46 -0.90 -21.98
N ARG A 125 4.41 -1.82 -21.87
CA ARG A 125 4.12 -3.19 -21.41
C ARG A 125 3.86 -3.20 -19.91
N VAL A 126 2.85 -3.93 -19.48
CA VAL A 126 2.51 -4.13 -18.06
C VAL A 126 2.46 -5.63 -17.76
N LEU A 127 3.23 -6.05 -16.76
CA LEU A 127 3.15 -7.38 -16.17
C LEU A 127 2.54 -7.27 -14.77
N ALA A 128 1.38 -7.87 -14.56
CA ALA A 128 0.68 -7.90 -13.27
C ALA A 128 0.70 -9.32 -12.68
N LEU A 129 1.29 -9.48 -11.49
CA LEU A 129 1.31 -10.72 -10.72
C LEU A 129 0.43 -10.54 -9.49
N LEU A 130 -0.67 -11.27 -9.43
CA LEU A 130 -1.78 -10.98 -8.52
C LEU A 130 -2.16 -12.22 -7.71
N GLU A 131 -2.16 -12.13 -6.39
CA GLU A 131 -2.63 -13.20 -5.51
C GLU A 131 -3.99 -12.85 -4.91
N VAL A 132 -4.96 -13.75 -5.09
CA VAL A 132 -6.31 -13.62 -4.53
C VAL A 132 -6.73 -14.92 -3.84
N ALA A 133 -7.78 -14.88 -3.05
CA ALA A 133 -8.27 -16.06 -2.33
C ALA A 133 -8.67 -17.20 -3.28
N ASP A 134 -9.47 -16.88 -4.29
CA ASP A 134 -9.90 -17.82 -5.32
C ASP A 134 -10.29 -17.08 -6.64
N GLU A 135 -10.75 -17.82 -7.63
CA GLU A 135 -11.10 -17.28 -8.95
C GLU A 135 -12.22 -16.22 -8.92
N ARG A 136 -13.11 -16.27 -7.95
CA ARG A 136 -14.23 -15.32 -7.82
C ARG A 136 -13.79 -13.93 -7.40
N GLU A 137 -12.60 -13.83 -6.82
CA GLU A 137 -11.98 -12.56 -6.39
C GLU A 137 -11.21 -11.85 -7.52
N ARG A 138 -11.14 -12.46 -8.71
CA ARG A 138 -10.54 -11.80 -9.86
C ARG A 138 -11.34 -10.56 -10.25
N GLN A 139 -10.61 -9.49 -10.50
CA GLN A 139 -11.19 -8.24 -10.99
C GLN A 139 -10.71 -7.97 -12.43
N PRO A 140 -11.55 -7.37 -13.29
CA PRO A 140 -11.14 -7.02 -14.63
C PRO A 140 -10.04 -5.93 -14.56
N LEU A 141 -8.96 -6.16 -15.29
CA LEU A 141 -7.95 -5.16 -15.59
C LEU A 141 -8.10 -4.69 -17.04
N PRO A 142 -7.58 -3.49 -17.39
CA PRO A 142 -7.61 -3.00 -18.76
C PRO A 142 -6.99 -3.97 -19.77
N ASP A 143 -7.48 -3.94 -21.00
CA ASP A 143 -6.91 -4.71 -22.10
C ASP A 143 -5.43 -4.39 -22.32
N GLY A 144 -4.65 -5.42 -22.70
CA GLY A 144 -3.20 -5.28 -22.94
C GLY A 144 -2.33 -5.47 -21.70
N VAL A 145 -2.89 -5.63 -20.52
CA VAL A 145 -2.14 -6.02 -19.32
C VAL A 145 -1.87 -7.51 -19.36
N GLU A 146 -0.57 -7.89 -19.37
CA GLU A 146 -0.16 -9.28 -19.16
C GLU A 146 -0.37 -9.62 -17.67
N GLN A 147 -1.29 -10.53 -17.37
CA GLN A 147 -1.73 -10.78 -16.00
C GLN A 147 -1.60 -12.26 -15.65
N GLN A 148 -1.01 -12.53 -14.48
CA GLN A 148 -0.96 -13.86 -13.89
C GLN A 148 -1.70 -13.82 -12.55
N TRP A 149 -2.76 -14.63 -12.44
CA TRP A 149 -3.54 -14.79 -11.24
C TRP A 149 -3.09 -16.04 -10.48
N LEU A 150 -2.78 -15.85 -9.21
CA LEU A 150 -2.41 -16.89 -8.27
C LEU A 150 -3.53 -17.03 -7.25
N TYR A 151 -3.97 -18.25 -7.02
CA TYR A 151 -4.99 -18.53 -6.01
C TYR A 151 -4.31 -18.99 -4.73
N ARG A 152 -4.65 -18.36 -3.62
CA ARG A 152 -3.97 -18.53 -2.33
C ARG A 152 -3.99 -19.97 -1.87
N ARG A 153 -2.83 -20.49 -1.55
CA ARG A 153 -2.64 -21.85 -1.09
C ARG A 153 -1.99 -21.84 0.29
N PRO A 154 -2.62 -22.49 1.31
CA PRO A 154 -2.04 -22.57 2.66
C PRO A 154 -0.68 -23.28 2.71
N ASP A 155 -0.45 -24.25 1.82
CA ASP A 155 0.79 -25.01 1.69
C ASP A 155 1.90 -24.25 0.91
N ARG A 156 1.57 -23.13 0.28
CA ARG A 156 2.51 -22.30 -0.49
C ARG A 156 2.37 -20.82 -0.14
N PRO A 157 2.71 -20.41 1.09
CA PRO A 157 2.50 -19.04 1.57
C PRO A 157 3.33 -17.99 0.83
N GLU A 158 4.38 -18.40 0.12
CA GLU A 158 5.29 -17.52 -0.65
C GLU A 158 5.08 -17.60 -2.17
N GLN A 159 3.96 -18.15 -2.64
CA GLN A 159 3.74 -18.36 -4.08
C GLN A 159 3.83 -17.07 -4.92
N LEU A 160 3.43 -15.92 -4.38
CA LEU A 160 3.56 -14.64 -5.07
C LEU A 160 5.03 -14.22 -5.23
N LEU A 161 5.86 -14.44 -4.20
CA LEU A 161 7.31 -14.24 -4.29
C LEU A 161 7.95 -15.19 -5.31
N ASP A 162 7.54 -16.46 -5.33
CA ASP A 162 8.03 -17.44 -6.29
C ASP A 162 7.64 -17.06 -7.73
N ALA A 163 6.42 -16.54 -7.93
CA ALA A 163 6.00 -16.04 -9.24
C ALA A 163 6.88 -14.88 -9.73
N VAL A 164 7.23 -13.93 -8.86
CA VAL A 164 8.17 -12.84 -9.21
C VAL A 164 9.56 -13.37 -9.54
N ARG A 165 10.05 -14.37 -8.79
CA ARG A 165 11.36 -14.98 -9.01
C ARG A 165 11.47 -15.68 -10.36
N THR A 166 10.39 -16.33 -10.79
CA THR A 166 10.34 -17.12 -12.03
C THR A 166 9.84 -16.33 -13.23
N ALA A 167 9.31 -15.12 -13.03
CA ALA A 167 8.83 -14.28 -14.13
C ALA A 167 9.96 -13.89 -15.09
N GLU A 168 9.65 -13.95 -16.38
CA GLU A 168 10.51 -13.42 -17.43
C GLU A 168 10.36 -11.91 -17.51
N PHE A 169 11.44 -11.20 -17.20
CA PHE A 169 11.45 -9.75 -17.27
C PHE A 169 11.81 -9.29 -18.68
N PRO A 170 11.01 -8.40 -19.27
CA PRO A 170 11.36 -7.76 -20.54
C PRO A 170 12.68 -6.98 -20.42
N PRO A 171 13.39 -6.77 -21.53
CA PRO A 171 14.52 -5.85 -21.54
C PRO A 171 14.04 -4.41 -21.30
N GLY A 172 14.97 -3.57 -20.83
CA GLY A 172 14.71 -2.16 -20.55
C GLY A 172 14.48 -1.85 -19.08
N ARG A 173 14.19 -0.59 -18.81
CA ARG A 173 13.96 -0.06 -17.46
C ARG A 173 12.58 -0.44 -16.96
N CYS A 174 12.54 -1.18 -15.88
CA CYS A 174 11.30 -1.52 -15.16
C CYS A 174 10.98 -0.47 -14.10
N TYR A 175 9.71 -0.06 -14.02
CA TYR A 175 9.19 0.69 -12.87
C TYR A 175 8.17 -0.18 -12.14
N ALA A 176 8.43 -0.48 -10.87
CA ALA A 176 7.69 -1.51 -10.14
C ALA A 176 6.86 -0.96 -8.98
N PHE A 177 5.65 -1.54 -8.83
CA PHE A 177 4.75 -1.37 -7.69
C PHE A 177 4.57 -2.73 -7.02
N VAL A 178 4.96 -2.85 -5.74
CA VAL A 178 4.92 -4.10 -4.98
C VAL A 178 4.28 -3.85 -3.62
N HIS A 179 3.00 -4.11 -3.50
CA HIS A 179 2.23 -3.81 -2.29
C HIS A 179 1.37 -5.01 -1.87
N GLY A 180 1.08 -5.13 -0.56
CA GLY A 180 0.28 -6.23 -0.01
C GLY A 180 0.79 -6.73 1.33
N GLU A 181 0.83 -8.05 1.55
CA GLU A 181 1.32 -8.66 2.78
C GLU A 181 2.80 -8.33 3.03
N ALA A 182 3.12 -7.80 4.20
CA ALA A 182 4.42 -7.19 4.49
C ALA A 182 5.62 -8.16 4.39
N GLY A 183 5.43 -9.43 4.77
CA GLY A 183 6.49 -10.44 4.68
C GLY A 183 6.84 -10.77 3.23
N ILE A 184 5.83 -10.97 2.40
CA ILE A 184 5.95 -11.25 0.98
C ILE A 184 6.56 -10.06 0.25
N VAL A 185 6.05 -8.86 0.49
CA VAL A 185 6.56 -7.60 -0.07
C VAL A 185 8.05 -7.41 0.27
N ARG A 186 8.47 -7.69 1.51
CA ARG A 186 9.89 -7.64 1.92
C ARG A 186 10.75 -8.65 1.13
N GLY A 187 10.25 -9.87 0.94
CA GLY A 187 10.92 -10.91 0.15
C GLY A 187 11.10 -10.49 -1.30
N ILE A 188 10.04 -9.97 -1.93
CA ILE A 188 10.06 -9.48 -3.32
C ILE A 188 11.01 -8.29 -3.45
N ARG A 189 10.93 -7.31 -2.55
CA ARG A 189 11.85 -6.16 -2.54
C ARG A 189 13.31 -6.60 -2.54
N ARG A 190 13.67 -7.54 -1.65
CA ARG A 190 15.04 -8.06 -1.58
C ARG A 190 15.46 -8.71 -2.89
N HIS A 191 14.60 -9.54 -3.49
CA HIS A 191 14.87 -10.19 -4.78
C HIS A 191 15.10 -9.17 -5.89
N LEU A 192 14.21 -8.17 -6.03
CA LEU A 192 14.30 -7.15 -7.08
C LEU A 192 15.57 -6.30 -6.95
N LEU A 193 15.93 -5.89 -5.72
CA LEU A 193 17.12 -5.06 -5.49
C LEU A 193 18.43 -5.88 -5.61
N ALA A 194 18.51 -7.03 -4.93
CA ALA A 194 19.76 -7.77 -4.79
C ALA A 194 20.04 -8.74 -5.94
N GLU A 195 19.00 -9.40 -6.48
CA GLU A 195 19.17 -10.44 -7.48
C GLU A 195 18.88 -9.95 -8.91
N ARG A 196 17.92 -9.02 -9.07
CA ARG A 196 17.58 -8.40 -10.35
C ARG A 196 18.31 -7.08 -10.61
N GLY A 197 19.00 -6.52 -9.60
CA GLY A 197 19.76 -5.27 -9.73
C GLY A 197 18.89 -4.04 -10.01
N MET A 198 17.60 -4.07 -9.66
CA MET A 198 16.68 -2.95 -9.90
C MET A 198 17.09 -1.74 -9.04
N PRO A 199 17.17 -0.53 -9.59
CA PRO A 199 17.42 0.68 -8.82
C PRO A 199 16.32 0.91 -7.79
N ARG A 200 16.69 1.35 -6.57
CA ARG A 200 15.71 1.64 -5.51
C ARG A 200 14.70 2.72 -5.91
N ALA A 201 15.09 3.67 -6.73
CA ALA A 201 14.24 4.74 -7.22
C ALA A 201 13.12 4.25 -8.17
N ASP A 202 13.32 3.08 -8.79
CA ASP A 202 12.35 2.48 -9.71
C ASP A 202 11.37 1.52 -9.01
N LEU A 203 11.38 1.49 -7.66
CA LEU A 203 10.61 0.53 -6.88
C LEU A 203 9.76 1.21 -5.79
N SER A 204 8.43 1.19 -5.98
CA SER A 204 7.45 1.52 -4.94
C SER A 204 7.08 0.27 -4.14
N VAL A 205 7.31 0.30 -2.83
CA VAL A 205 7.10 -0.86 -1.95
C VAL A 205 6.36 -0.46 -0.69
N SER A 206 5.26 -1.15 -0.37
CA SER A 206 4.58 -0.95 0.92
C SER A 206 3.86 -2.20 1.40
N GLY A 207 4.14 -2.61 2.66
CA GLY A 207 3.29 -3.55 3.36
C GLY A 207 1.98 -2.87 3.74
N TYR A 208 0.85 -3.42 3.28
CA TYR A 208 -0.48 -2.92 3.62
C TYR A 208 -1.03 -3.62 4.86
N TRP A 209 -0.75 -4.89 5.01
CA TRP A 209 -1.15 -5.70 6.15
C TRP A 209 -0.07 -6.73 6.51
N ARG A 210 -0.21 -7.38 7.66
CA ARG A 210 0.72 -8.43 8.10
C ARG A 210 -0.04 -9.63 8.64
N ARG A 211 0.31 -10.80 8.16
CA ARG A 211 -0.30 -12.07 8.61
C ARG A 211 -0.13 -12.24 10.12
N GLY A 212 -1.25 -12.55 10.81
CA GLY A 212 -1.26 -12.73 12.26
C GLY A 212 -1.25 -11.43 13.07
N ARG A 213 -1.41 -10.29 12.44
CA ARG A 213 -1.60 -8.98 13.09
C ARG A 213 -2.94 -8.38 12.72
N ASP A 214 -3.53 -7.66 13.65
CA ASP A 214 -4.58 -6.69 13.33
C ASP A 214 -3.96 -5.39 12.80
N GLU A 215 -4.79 -4.51 12.27
CA GLU A 215 -4.33 -3.23 11.68
C GLU A 215 -3.60 -2.37 12.71
N ASP A 216 -4.11 -2.28 13.94
CA ASP A 216 -3.51 -1.41 14.97
C ASP A 216 -2.12 -1.92 15.38
N GLY A 217 -1.96 -3.24 15.55
CA GLY A 217 -0.69 -3.88 15.83
C GLY A 217 0.29 -3.74 14.66
N TRP A 218 -0.18 -3.92 13.42
CA TRP A 218 0.64 -3.74 12.23
C TRP A 218 1.11 -2.29 12.06
N GLN A 219 0.23 -1.31 12.24
CA GLN A 219 0.60 0.10 12.12
C GLN A 219 1.63 0.52 13.19
N ALA A 220 1.54 -0.03 14.40
CA ALA A 220 2.54 0.20 15.44
C ALA A 220 3.91 -0.39 15.07
N GLU A 221 3.95 -1.64 14.56
CA GLU A 221 5.18 -2.27 14.08
C GLU A 221 5.78 -1.49 12.89
N LYS A 222 4.97 -1.10 11.92
CA LYS A 222 5.39 -0.32 10.75
C LYS A 222 5.96 1.04 11.13
N ALA A 223 5.40 1.70 12.13
CA ALA A 223 5.94 2.95 12.66
C ALA A 223 7.32 2.73 13.29
N ALA A 224 7.46 1.71 14.13
CA ALA A 224 8.73 1.37 14.78
C ALA A 224 9.83 0.97 13.77
N GLU A 225 9.49 0.18 12.74
CA GLU A 225 10.41 -0.18 11.65
C GLU A 225 10.89 1.07 10.89
N ARG A 226 9.98 1.99 10.56
CA ARG A 226 10.32 3.25 9.87
C ARG A 226 11.23 4.14 10.72
N ASP A 227 10.94 4.27 12.01
CA ASP A 227 11.75 5.07 12.92
C ASP A 227 13.16 4.48 13.10
N ALA A 228 13.27 3.14 13.12
CA ALA A 228 14.56 2.44 13.13
C ALA A 228 15.34 2.63 11.82
N ASP A 229 14.68 2.54 10.66
CA ASP A 229 15.31 2.79 9.36
C ASP A 229 15.81 4.24 9.25
N GLN A 230 15.03 5.22 9.72
CA GLN A 230 15.44 6.63 9.73
C GLN A 230 16.63 6.87 10.66
N ALA A 231 16.63 6.24 11.83
CA ALA A 231 17.76 6.33 12.77
C ALA A 231 19.04 5.71 12.20
N ALA A 232 18.93 4.59 11.47
CA ALA A 232 20.06 3.96 10.79
C ALA A 232 20.66 4.86 9.70
N VAL A 233 19.81 5.46 8.86
CA VAL A 233 20.25 6.40 7.81
C VAL A 233 20.95 7.61 8.41
N GLN A 234 20.41 8.21 9.47
CA GLN A 234 21.03 9.33 10.17
C GLN A 234 22.37 8.96 10.79
N ALA A 235 22.48 7.74 11.34
CA ALA A 235 23.75 7.25 11.91
C ALA A 235 24.84 7.07 10.83
N GLU A 236 24.47 6.56 9.65
CA GLU A 236 25.38 6.43 8.50
C GLU A 236 25.84 7.80 7.98
N GLU A 237 24.94 8.77 7.85
CA GLU A 237 25.27 10.14 7.43
C GLU A 237 26.22 10.83 8.42
N LEU A 238 25.96 10.69 9.73
CA LEU A 238 26.83 11.24 10.77
C LEU A 238 28.21 10.58 10.77
N ALA A 239 28.28 9.27 10.57
CA ALA A 239 29.56 8.55 10.47
C ALA A 239 30.36 9.00 9.24
N GLY A 240 29.70 9.23 8.10
CA GLY A 240 30.30 9.76 6.88
C GLY A 240 30.89 11.17 7.11
N GLN A 241 30.13 12.07 7.69
CA GLN A 241 30.57 13.44 8.01
C GLN A 241 31.75 13.46 8.97
N GLN A 242 31.77 12.57 9.98
CA GLN A 242 32.88 12.44 10.91
C GLN A 242 34.15 11.90 10.25
N ALA A 243 34.01 10.98 9.29
CA ALA A 243 35.15 10.44 8.53
C ALA A 243 35.76 11.52 7.62
N GLU A 244 34.94 12.30 6.93
CA GLU A 244 35.36 13.43 6.08
C GLU A 244 36.03 14.53 6.92
N GLY A 245 35.46 14.88 8.08
CA GLY A 245 36.04 15.87 9.00
C GLY A 245 37.43 15.44 9.58
N ARG A 246 37.61 14.14 9.83
CA ARG A 246 38.91 13.59 10.25
C ARG A 246 39.94 13.58 9.13
N ALA A 247 39.52 13.29 7.90
CA ALA A 247 40.40 13.35 6.72
C ALA A 247 40.88 14.78 6.44
N ALA A 248 39.97 15.77 6.54
CA ALA A 248 40.30 17.18 6.37
C ALA A 248 41.21 17.76 7.47
N ALA A 249 41.17 17.22 8.68
CA ALA A 249 42.01 17.66 9.79
C ALA A 249 43.42 17.01 9.82
N ALA A 250 43.63 15.98 8.99
CA ALA A 250 44.89 15.24 8.90
C ALA A 250 45.77 15.62 7.67
N GLY A 251 45.26 16.50 6.78
CA GLY A 251 45.95 17.03 5.61
C GLY A 251 46.32 18.51 5.81
#